data_353facc514d8f730a1e3c93707b840ef
#
_entry.id   353facc514d8f730a1e3c93707b840ef
#
_cell.length_a   1.000
_cell.length_b   1.000
_cell.length_c   1.000
_cell.angle_alpha   90.00
_cell.angle_beta   90.00
_cell.angle_gamma   90.00
#
_symmetry.space_group_name_H-M   'P 1'
#
loop_
_entity.id
_entity.type
_entity.pdbx_description
1 polymer ?
#
loop_
_entity_poly.entity_id
_entity_poly.type
_entity_poly.pdbx_seq_one_letter_code
_entity_poly.pdbx_strand_id
1 'polypeptide(L)' 'MAVLASERDDGIKMSLRAVEPDTVNDIAVLFGGGGHAQAAGCTIHAPLHEALDQVLAAMKDKLDKTPRPEGRV' A
#
# COMPACT_ATOMS: atom_id res chain seq x y z
N MET A 1 -2.18 -6.73 -5.47
CA MET A 1 -2.28 -5.88 -4.28
C MET A 1 -3.61 -5.14 -4.25
N ALA A 2 -4.10 -4.85 -3.07
CA ALA A 2 -5.33 -4.10 -2.89
C ALA A 2 -5.19 -3.12 -1.74
N VAL A 3 -5.91 -2.02 -1.80
CA VAL A 3 -5.93 -1.03 -0.74
C VAL A 3 -7.37 -0.66 -0.42
N LEU A 4 -7.67 -0.57 0.87
CA LEU A 4 -8.96 -0.09 1.36
C LEU A 4 -8.67 1.13 2.22
N ALA A 5 -9.28 2.26 1.87
CA ALA A 5 -9.08 3.51 2.58
C ALA A 5 -10.33 3.88 3.37
N SER A 6 -10.14 4.27 4.62
CA SER A 6 -11.25 4.70 5.49
C SER A 6 -10.91 6.03 6.11
N GLU A 7 -11.85 6.98 6.04
CA GLU A 7 -11.67 8.27 6.68
C GLU A 7 -11.91 8.15 8.17
N ARG A 8 -10.98 8.68 8.95
CA ARG A 8 -11.07 8.71 10.41
C ARG A 8 -10.82 10.14 10.88
N ASP A 9 -11.13 10.39 12.14
CA ASP A 9 -10.94 11.73 12.73
C ASP A 9 -9.49 12.16 12.67
N ASP A 10 -8.56 11.22 12.79
CA ASP A 10 -7.14 11.49 12.88
C ASP A 10 -6.38 11.23 11.57
N GLY A 11 -7.09 10.96 10.48
CA GLY A 11 -6.44 10.72 9.19
C GLY A 11 -7.14 9.68 8.38
N ILE A 12 -6.46 9.21 7.35
CA ILE A 12 -6.99 8.16 6.46
C ILE A 12 -6.33 6.85 6.83
N LYS A 13 -7.13 5.89 7.27
CA LYS A 13 -6.62 4.57 7.58
C LYS A 13 -6.57 3.74 6.29
N MET A 14 -5.37 3.24 5.99
CA MET A 14 -5.15 2.40 4.83
C MET A 14 -4.98 0.96 5.26
N SER A 15 -5.74 0.05 4.65
CA SER A 15 -5.58 -1.38 4.85
C SER A 15 -5.06 -1.95 3.55
N LEU A 16 -3.91 -2.61 3.61
CA LEU A 16 -3.20 -3.09 2.43
C LEU A 16 -3.21 -4.61 2.43
N ARG A 17 -3.46 -5.18 1.28
CA ARG A 17 -3.51 -6.64 1.10
C ARG A 17 -2.71 -7.04 -0.12
N ALA A 18 -2.10 -8.21 -0.05
CA ALA A 18 -1.37 -8.79 -1.17
C ALA A 18 -1.49 -10.29 -1.15
N VAL A 19 -1.25 -10.91 -2.30
CA VAL A 19 -1.16 -12.36 -2.45
C VAL A 19 0.28 -12.69 -2.77
N GLU A 20 0.81 -13.77 -2.17
CA GLU A 20 2.18 -14.18 -2.43
C GLU A 20 2.45 -14.29 -3.92
N PRO A 21 3.63 -13.89 -4.40
CA PRO A 21 4.79 -13.48 -3.64
C PRO A 21 4.82 -11.98 -3.27
N ASP A 22 3.78 -11.24 -3.59
CA ASP A 22 3.75 -9.80 -3.30
C ASP A 22 3.62 -9.55 -1.80
N THR A 23 4.14 -8.41 -1.36
CA THR A 23 4.06 -7.99 0.04
C THR A 23 3.66 -6.53 0.12
N VAL A 24 3.06 -6.14 1.24
CA VAL A 24 2.61 -4.76 1.46
C VAL A 24 3.12 -4.17 2.77
N ASN A 25 3.76 -4.95 3.61
CA ASN A 25 4.25 -4.44 4.89
C ASN A 25 5.31 -3.35 4.72
N ASP A 26 6.15 -3.46 3.71
CA ASP A 26 7.15 -2.44 3.43
C ASP A 26 6.52 -1.13 3.00
N ILE A 27 5.41 -1.18 2.26
CA ILE A 27 4.67 0.03 1.90
C ILE A 27 4.07 0.67 3.15
N ALA A 28 3.47 -0.15 4.02
CA ALA A 28 2.90 0.37 5.26
C ALA A 28 3.96 1.05 6.12
N VAL A 29 5.16 0.49 6.19
CA VAL A 29 6.25 1.06 6.96
C VAL A 29 6.68 2.42 6.42
N LEU A 30 6.64 2.61 5.10
CA LEU A 30 6.95 3.92 4.50
C LEU A 30 6.07 5.02 5.04
N PHE A 31 4.85 4.69 5.44
CA PHE A 31 3.88 5.66 5.95
C PHE A 31 3.70 5.55 7.46
N GLY A 32 4.66 4.93 8.14
CA GLY A 32 4.67 4.89 9.60
C GLY A 32 3.83 3.77 10.21
N GLY A 33 3.35 2.86 9.40
CA GLY A 33 2.56 1.74 9.88
C GLY A 33 3.34 0.44 9.91
N GLY A 34 2.66 -0.67 9.66
CA GLY A 34 3.27 -1.98 9.65
C GLY A 34 2.24 -3.07 9.56
N GLY A 35 2.68 -4.31 9.78
CA GLY A 35 1.80 -5.47 9.75
C GLY A 35 2.52 -6.68 9.18
N HIS A 36 1.72 -7.60 8.67
CA HIS A 36 2.24 -8.83 8.05
C HIS A 36 2.53 -8.62 6.57
N ALA A 37 3.29 -9.52 5.99
CA ALA A 37 3.69 -9.41 4.59
C ALA A 37 2.51 -9.19 3.65
N GLN A 38 1.43 -9.95 3.83
CA GLN A 38 0.27 -9.88 2.96
C GLN A 38 -0.89 -9.08 3.54
N ALA A 39 -0.74 -8.51 4.74
CA ALA A 39 -1.81 -7.77 5.40
C ALA A 39 -1.22 -6.73 6.34
N ALA A 40 -1.23 -5.48 5.92
CA ALA A 40 -0.60 -4.40 6.69
C ALA A 40 -1.47 -3.15 6.61
N GLY A 41 -1.13 -2.16 7.40
CA GLY A 41 -1.89 -0.93 7.42
C GLY A 41 -1.09 0.26 7.90
N CYS A 42 -1.61 1.43 7.58
CA CYS A 42 -0.99 2.69 8.01
C CYS A 42 -2.08 3.77 8.07
N THR A 43 -1.73 4.90 8.68
CA THR A 43 -2.62 6.06 8.73
C THR A 43 -1.89 7.24 8.11
N ILE A 44 -2.55 7.91 7.18
CA ILE A 44 -1.96 9.05 6.48
C ILE A 44 -2.77 10.30 6.81
N HIS A 45 -2.08 11.34 7.28
CA HIS A 45 -2.72 12.59 7.70
C HIS A 45 -2.78 13.54 6.51
N ALA A 46 -3.71 13.27 5.60
CA ALA A 46 -3.91 14.06 4.38
C ALA A 46 -5.35 13.85 3.90
N PRO A 47 -5.85 14.70 3.00
CA PRO A 47 -7.16 14.44 2.39
C PRO A 47 -7.17 13.09 1.68
N LEU A 48 -8.35 12.51 1.60
CA LEU A 48 -8.52 11.15 1.08
C LEU A 48 -7.82 10.93 -0.27
N HIS A 49 -8.06 11.79 -1.24
CA HIS A 49 -7.49 11.57 -2.56
C HIS A 49 -5.96 11.69 -2.56
N GLU A 50 -5.41 12.59 -1.75
CA GLU A 50 -3.96 12.72 -1.63
C GLU A 50 -3.36 11.49 -0.97
N ALA A 51 -4.01 10.98 0.08
CA ALA A 51 -3.54 9.79 0.77
C ALA A 51 -3.55 8.59 -0.18
N LEU A 52 -4.63 8.43 -0.95
CA LEU A 52 -4.71 7.37 -1.94
C LEU A 52 -3.64 7.50 -3.00
N ASP A 53 -3.42 8.72 -3.50
CA ASP A 53 -2.38 8.96 -4.51
C ASP A 53 -1.00 8.54 -4.00
N GLN A 54 -0.70 8.87 -2.75
CA GLN A 54 0.60 8.52 -2.16
C GLN A 54 0.77 7.01 -2.07
N VAL A 55 -0.25 6.30 -1.59
CA VAL A 55 -0.18 4.85 -1.46
C VAL A 55 -0.11 4.18 -2.82
N LEU A 56 -0.94 4.62 -3.76
CA LEU A 56 -0.94 4.04 -5.10
C LEU A 56 0.37 4.29 -5.82
N ALA A 57 0.98 5.45 -5.60
CA ALA A 57 2.29 5.74 -6.18
C ALA A 57 3.36 4.81 -5.61
N ALA A 58 3.31 4.55 -4.30
CA ALA A 58 4.25 3.63 -3.67
C ALA A 58 4.07 2.21 -4.17
N MET A 59 2.82 1.79 -4.34
CA MET A 59 2.51 0.47 -4.89
C MET A 59 3.01 0.32 -6.32
N LYS A 60 2.76 1.34 -7.13
CA LYS A 60 3.20 1.32 -8.52
C LYS A 60 4.72 1.27 -8.61
N ASP A 61 5.39 2.07 -7.80
CA ASP A 61 6.86 2.10 -7.78
C ASP A 61 7.41 0.73 -7.40
N LYS A 62 6.81 0.09 -6.40
CA LYS A 62 7.25 -1.22 -5.98
C LYS A 62 7.03 -2.26 -7.09
N LEU A 63 5.87 -2.23 -7.73
CA LEU A 63 5.58 -3.18 -8.81
C LEU A 63 6.49 -2.97 -10.01
N ASP A 64 6.82 -1.73 -10.32
CA ASP A 64 7.73 -1.41 -11.41
C ASP A 64 9.14 -1.94 -11.14
N LYS A 65 9.55 -2.01 -9.89
CA LYS A 65 10.87 -2.49 -9.50
C LYS A 65 10.93 -3.98 -9.26
N THR A 66 9.78 -4.65 -9.18
CA THR A 66 9.73 -6.07 -8.90
C THR A 66 9.87 -6.85 -10.20
N PRO A 67 10.80 -7.83 -10.26
CA PRO A 67 10.92 -8.67 -11.46
C PRO A 67 9.62 -9.40 -11.74
N ARG A 68 9.29 -9.53 -13.03
CA ARG A 68 8.06 -10.18 -13.43
C ARG A 68 8.36 -11.36 -14.33
N PRO A 69 7.49 -12.38 -14.32
CA PRO A 69 7.67 -13.53 -15.18
C PRO A 69 7.64 -13.11 -16.66
N GLU A 70 8.42 -13.82 -17.46
CA GLU A 70 8.41 -13.62 -18.88
C GLU A 70 7.05 -13.97 -19.47
N GLY A 71 6.72 -13.33 -20.56
CA GLY A 71 5.48 -13.62 -21.25
C GLY A 71 4.28 -12.86 -20.74
N ARG A 72 4.42 -12.27 -19.65
CA ARG A 72 3.39 -11.39 -19.12
C ARG A 72 3.40 -10.11 -19.96
N VAL A 73 2.34 -9.68 -20.36
CA VAL A 73 2.31 -8.53 -21.26
C VAL A 73 1.67 -7.32 -20.64
#